data_541dd76be0f065ae607d26bbfcb561b5
#
_entry.id   541dd76be0f065ae607d26bbfcb561b5
#
_cell.length_a   1.000
_cell.length_b   1.000
_cell.length_c   1.000
_cell.angle_alpha   90.00
_cell.angle_beta   90.00
_cell.angle_gamma   90.00
#
_symmetry.space_group_name_H-M   'P 1'
#
loop_
_entity.id
_entity.type
_entity.pdbx_description
1 polymer ?
#
loop_
_entity_poly.entity_id
_entity_poly.type
_entity_poly.pdbx_seq_one_letter_code
_entity_poly.pdbx_strand_id
1 'polypeptide(L)'
;MEARTVSARPVEDSRPPDRGERAARGSVRPDVALLPKAHLHLHFTGSMRHATLVELAATHGVHLPDALVEDWPPRLHATDERGWFRFQRLYDIARSVLQTPDDLRRLLRETAEDEAAEGSGWLEIQVDPSGYAAKFGGLTPTVELVLDAARDAGAATGVGIGVVIAANRTRHPLDAKTLARLAVRYAGDGVVGFGLSNDERRGRAYDFEGAFRIAARGGLLSVPHGGELLGPGSVRECVETLRADRIGHGVRAVEDPGLLDRIVDRDVALEVCPASNVGLGVAETAADVPVRRLFEAGATIALGADDPLLFGARLARQYELVRGEHGFSDAELAELARQSIRASAAPDDIRRRLLSGVDAWLTTP
;
A
#
# COMPACT_ATOMS: atom_id res chain seq x y z
N MET A 1 79.91 49.30 29.42
CA MET A 1 78.88 48.49 30.07
C MET A 1 78.19 47.77 28.93
N GLU A 2 78.59 46.51 28.79
CA GLU A 2 78.34 45.68 27.58
C GLU A 2 76.94 45.09 27.55
N ALA A 3 76.33 45.22 26.43
CA ALA A 3 75.09 44.56 26.14
C ALA A 3 75.35 43.22 25.42
N ARG A 4 74.95 42.11 26.03
CA ARG A 4 75.04 40.75 25.45
C ARG A 4 73.89 40.51 24.49
N THR A 5 74.26 40.26 23.26
CA THR A 5 73.39 39.74 22.22
C THR A 5 73.12 38.25 22.41
N VAL A 6 71.93 37.85 22.55
CA VAL A 6 71.45 36.44 22.55
C VAL A 6 70.97 36.06 21.19
N SER A 7 71.68 35.12 20.54
CA SER A 7 71.34 34.51 19.27
C SER A 7 70.08 33.60 19.37
N ALA A 8 69.06 33.86 18.60
CA ALA A 8 67.93 32.97 18.47
C ALA A 8 68.19 31.87 17.41
N ARG A 9 67.97 30.60 17.80
CA ARG A 9 68.00 29.44 16.88
C ARG A 9 66.67 29.37 16.13
N PRO A 10 66.66 28.92 14.87
CA PRO A 10 65.43 28.74 14.14
C PRO A 10 64.67 27.50 14.66
N VAL A 11 63.33 27.67 14.82
CA VAL A 11 62.40 26.62 15.18
C VAL A 11 62.10 25.84 13.90
N GLU A 12 62.36 24.53 13.89
CA GLU A 12 61.95 23.61 12.86
C GLU A 12 60.41 23.53 12.78
N ASP A 13 59.91 23.82 11.59
CA ASP A 13 58.47 23.74 11.21
C ASP A 13 58.07 22.25 11.05
N SER A 14 57.57 21.63 12.12
CA SER A 14 57.01 20.30 12.10
C SER A 14 55.56 20.37 11.64
N ARG A 15 55.33 20.34 10.32
CA ARG A 15 53.99 20.05 9.74
C ARG A 15 53.57 18.63 10.08
N PRO A 16 52.35 18.43 10.62
CA PRO A 16 51.80 17.09 10.72
C PRO A 16 51.49 16.51 9.32
N PRO A 17 51.60 15.17 9.15
CA PRO A 17 51.35 14.54 7.86
C PRO A 17 49.91 14.78 7.41
N ASP A 18 49.79 15.19 6.18
CA ASP A 18 48.55 15.30 5.41
C ASP A 18 47.77 13.97 5.51
N ARG A 19 46.75 13.93 6.38
CA ARG A 19 45.75 12.86 6.37
C ARG A 19 44.89 13.12 5.17
N GLY A 20 45.29 12.51 4.02
CA GLY A 20 44.50 12.44 2.84
C GLY A 20 43.04 12.08 3.22
N GLU A 21 42.14 13.04 3.07
CA GLU A 21 40.72 12.82 3.03
C GLU A 21 40.46 11.80 1.92
N ARG A 22 40.40 10.53 2.29
CA ARG A 22 39.63 9.57 1.50
C ARG A 22 38.18 10.03 1.58
N ALA A 23 37.79 10.91 0.65
CA ALA A 23 36.43 11.12 0.34
C ALA A 23 35.82 9.72 0.12
N ALA A 24 35.02 9.27 1.05
CA ALA A 24 34.18 8.10 0.88
C ALA A 24 33.37 8.38 -0.39
N ARG A 25 33.70 7.70 -1.48
CA ARG A 25 32.82 7.63 -2.66
C ARG A 25 31.51 7.09 -2.11
N GLY A 26 30.52 7.98 -1.96
CA GLY A 26 29.18 7.60 -1.56
C GLY A 26 28.74 6.52 -2.54
N SER A 27 28.53 5.31 -2.07
CA SER A 27 27.92 4.27 -2.89
C SER A 27 26.57 4.83 -3.32
N VAL A 28 26.35 4.94 -4.62
CA VAL A 28 25.05 5.29 -5.18
C VAL A 28 24.07 4.25 -4.65
N ARG A 29 23.09 4.67 -3.86
CA ARG A 29 22.10 3.75 -3.32
C ARG A 29 21.22 3.26 -4.48
N PRO A 30 20.93 1.96 -4.57
CA PRO A 30 20.05 1.43 -5.61
C PRO A 30 18.68 2.11 -5.58
N ASP A 31 18.14 2.41 -6.76
CA ASP A 31 16.81 3.00 -6.91
C ASP A 31 15.73 1.97 -6.51
N VAL A 32 14.89 2.33 -5.55
CA VAL A 32 13.79 1.47 -5.09
C VAL A 32 12.68 1.30 -6.13
N ALA A 33 12.59 2.21 -7.11
CA ALA A 33 11.67 2.06 -8.25
C ALA A 33 12.07 0.89 -9.14
N LEU A 34 13.36 0.49 -9.13
CA LEU A 34 13.85 -0.66 -9.87
C LEU A 34 13.80 -1.98 -9.09
N LEU A 35 13.48 -1.92 -7.78
CA LEU A 35 13.33 -3.10 -6.94
C LEU A 35 12.06 -3.86 -7.33
N PRO A 36 12.14 -5.10 -7.84
CA PRO A 36 10.95 -5.89 -8.13
C PRO A 36 10.16 -6.19 -6.86
N LYS A 37 8.85 -5.99 -6.89
CA LYS A 37 7.96 -6.15 -5.74
C LYS A 37 6.54 -6.50 -6.18
N ALA A 38 5.69 -6.87 -5.22
CA ALA A 38 4.26 -6.95 -5.39
C ALA A 38 3.56 -5.85 -4.59
N HIS A 39 2.51 -5.27 -5.13
CA HIS A 39 1.67 -4.27 -4.47
C HIS A 39 0.33 -4.91 -4.09
N LEU A 40 0.09 -5.10 -2.80
CA LEU A 40 -1.05 -5.88 -2.30
C LEU A 40 -2.18 -5.03 -1.71
N HIS A 41 -1.92 -3.72 -1.49
CA HIS A 41 -2.88 -2.82 -0.87
C HIS A 41 -3.02 -1.51 -1.64
N LEU A 42 -3.97 -1.50 -2.56
CA LEU A 42 -4.31 -0.34 -3.39
C LEU A 42 -5.82 -0.31 -3.65
N HIS A 43 -6.47 0.81 -3.37
CA HIS A 43 -7.89 1.01 -3.64
C HIS A 43 -8.14 1.53 -5.04
N PHE A 44 -9.19 1.02 -5.70
CA PHE A 44 -9.52 1.27 -7.09
C PHE A 44 -9.64 2.77 -7.43
N THR A 45 -10.53 3.52 -6.77
CA THR A 45 -10.61 4.98 -6.98
C THR A 45 -9.34 5.70 -6.53
N GLY A 46 -8.76 5.27 -5.41
CA GLY A 46 -7.56 5.88 -4.82
C GLY A 46 -6.31 5.74 -5.66
N SER A 47 -6.27 4.80 -6.61
CA SER A 47 -5.15 4.63 -7.55
C SER A 47 -5.10 5.69 -8.66
N MET A 48 -6.21 6.42 -8.88
CA MET A 48 -6.33 7.42 -9.97
C MET A 48 -5.22 8.47 -9.89
N ARG A 49 -4.64 8.83 -11.03
CA ARG A 49 -3.73 9.97 -11.12
C ARG A 49 -4.51 11.28 -10.84
N HIS A 50 -3.90 12.20 -10.12
CA HIS A 50 -4.53 13.50 -9.84
C HIS A 50 -4.89 14.27 -11.12
N ALA A 51 -4.02 14.26 -12.13
CA ALA A 51 -4.31 14.89 -13.42
C ALA A 51 -5.55 14.27 -14.10
N THR A 52 -5.72 12.96 -14.01
CA THR A 52 -6.88 12.25 -14.55
C THR A 52 -8.16 12.59 -13.81
N LEU A 53 -8.10 12.74 -12.47
CA LEU A 53 -9.22 13.24 -11.69
C LEU A 53 -9.70 14.61 -12.19
N VAL A 54 -8.77 15.56 -12.35
CA VAL A 54 -9.09 16.93 -12.80
C VAL A 54 -9.67 16.93 -14.21
N GLU A 55 -9.08 16.19 -15.13
CA GLU A 55 -9.54 16.07 -16.52
C GLU A 55 -10.94 15.44 -16.61
N LEU A 56 -11.18 14.31 -15.92
CA LEU A 56 -12.48 13.66 -15.93
C LEU A 56 -13.54 14.50 -15.24
N ALA A 57 -13.19 15.21 -14.18
CA ALA A 57 -14.11 16.13 -13.52
C ALA A 57 -14.57 17.25 -14.49
N ALA A 58 -13.64 17.84 -15.24
CA ALA A 58 -13.96 18.83 -16.27
C ALA A 58 -14.82 18.22 -17.38
N THR A 59 -14.49 17.02 -17.87
CA THR A 59 -15.21 16.32 -18.93
C THR A 59 -16.67 16.00 -18.54
N HIS A 60 -16.88 15.59 -17.30
CA HIS A 60 -18.19 15.17 -16.81
C HIS A 60 -18.94 16.24 -16.02
N GLY A 61 -18.39 17.48 -15.93
CA GLY A 61 -19.01 18.59 -15.22
C GLY A 61 -19.12 18.35 -13.69
N VAL A 62 -18.18 17.60 -13.11
CA VAL A 62 -18.11 17.35 -11.67
C VAL A 62 -17.33 18.45 -11.00
N HIS A 63 -17.93 19.11 -10.00
CA HIS A 63 -17.22 20.13 -9.22
C HIS A 63 -16.32 19.47 -8.18
N LEU A 64 -15.01 19.75 -8.27
CA LEU A 64 -14.04 19.29 -7.28
C LEU A 64 -13.87 20.37 -6.19
N PRO A 65 -13.78 19.99 -4.91
CA PRO A 65 -13.41 20.91 -3.83
C PRO A 65 -11.92 21.30 -3.92
N ASP A 66 -11.57 22.47 -3.37
CA ASP A 66 -10.21 23.00 -3.37
C ASP A 66 -9.17 22.03 -2.83
N ALA A 67 -9.56 21.21 -1.84
CA ALA A 67 -8.71 20.16 -1.28
C ALA A 67 -8.24 19.09 -2.31
N LEU A 68 -8.95 18.93 -3.42
CA LEU A 68 -8.58 18.03 -4.52
C LEU A 68 -7.99 18.75 -5.73
N VAL A 69 -7.86 20.08 -5.70
CA VAL A 69 -7.33 20.87 -6.82
C VAL A 69 -6.14 21.72 -6.37
N GLU A 70 -6.39 22.72 -5.51
CA GLU A 70 -5.40 23.72 -5.11
C GLU A 70 -4.53 23.26 -3.93
N ASP A 71 -5.12 22.52 -2.99
CA ASP A 71 -4.49 22.04 -1.75
C ASP A 71 -4.11 20.54 -1.83
N TRP A 72 -3.91 20.02 -3.03
CA TRP A 72 -3.57 18.61 -3.21
C TRP A 72 -2.10 18.29 -2.84
N PRO A 73 -1.77 17.16 -2.15
CA PRO A 73 -2.71 16.20 -1.55
C PRO A 73 -3.43 16.79 -0.33
N PRO A 74 -4.70 16.37 -0.10
CA PRO A 74 -5.52 16.94 0.97
C PRO A 74 -4.94 16.64 2.35
N ARG A 75 -5.02 17.60 3.25
CA ARG A 75 -4.67 17.38 4.66
C ARG A 75 -5.83 16.72 5.38
N LEU A 76 -5.65 15.46 5.72
CA LEU A 76 -6.66 14.63 6.35
C LEU A 76 -6.27 14.35 7.81
N HIS A 77 -7.27 14.28 8.68
CA HIS A 77 -7.19 13.74 10.02
C HIS A 77 -8.46 12.94 10.23
N ALA A 78 -8.37 11.62 10.10
CA ALA A 78 -9.52 10.72 10.06
C ALA A 78 -9.63 9.81 11.31
N THR A 79 -8.86 10.12 12.36
CA THR A 79 -8.91 9.39 13.64
C THR A 79 -10.21 9.60 14.40
N ASP A 80 -10.98 10.66 14.11
CA ASP A 80 -12.33 10.86 14.57
C ASP A 80 -13.38 10.68 13.45
N GLU A 81 -14.66 10.58 13.81
CA GLU A 81 -15.75 10.39 12.85
C GLU A 81 -15.88 11.55 11.84
N ARG A 82 -15.62 12.79 12.26
CA ARG A 82 -15.70 13.97 11.38
C ARG A 82 -14.61 13.94 10.32
N GLY A 83 -13.40 13.62 10.74
CA GLY A 83 -12.26 13.52 9.84
C GLY A 83 -12.45 12.41 8.83
N TRP A 84 -12.89 11.23 9.28
CA TRP A 84 -13.22 10.12 8.41
C TRP A 84 -14.34 10.48 7.41
N PHE A 85 -15.39 11.17 7.85
CA PHE A 85 -16.46 11.62 6.97
C PHE A 85 -15.93 12.58 5.87
N ARG A 86 -14.98 13.46 6.20
CA ARG A 86 -14.34 14.33 5.21
C ARG A 86 -13.50 13.52 4.21
N PHE A 87 -12.70 12.57 4.69
CA PHE A 87 -11.95 11.65 3.84
C PHE A 87 -12.88 10.90 2.89
N GLN A 88 -13.92 10.25 3.43
CA GLN A 88 -14.88 9.49 2.63
C GLN A 88 -15.60 10.37 1.59
N ARG A 89 -15.92 11.61 1.93
CA ARG A 89 -16.53 12.56 0.99
C ARG A 89 -15.60 12.90 -0.17
N LEU A 90 -14.31 13.11 0.07
CA LEU A 90 -13.34 13.35 -1.01
C LEU A 90 -13.19 12.11 -1.89
N TYR A 91 -13.14 10.93 -1.30
CA TYR A 91 -13.12 9.66 -2.02
C TYR A 91 -14.38 9.48 -2.89
N ASP A 92 -15.57 9.77 -2.35
CA ASP A 92 -16.83 9.67 -3.08
C ASP A 92 -16.91 10.67 -4.25
N ILE A 93 -16.39 11.89 -4.07
CA ILE A 93 -16.28 12.86 -5.17
C ILE A 93 -15.32 12.34 -6.24
N ALA A 94 -14.14 11.86 -5.86
CA ALA A 94 -13.19 11.27 -6.80
C ALA A 94 -13.82 10.07 -7.56
N ARG A 95 -14.55 9.19 -6.87
CA ARG A 95 -15.28 8.10 -7.50
C ARG A 95 -16.37 8.58 -8.47
N SER A 96 -16.95 9.75 -8.22
CA SER A 96 -18.05 10.28 -9.02
C SER A 96 -17.65 10.66 -10.44
N VAL A 97 -16.36 10.95 -10.70
CA VAL A 97 -15.86 11.28 -12.05
C VAL A 97 -15.79 10.07 -12.97
N LEU A 98 -15.78 8.85 -12.42
CA LEU A 98 -15.82 7.61 -13.21
C LEU A 98 -17.25 7.34 -13.66
N GLN A 99 -17.58 7.79 -14.87
CA GLN A 99 -18.97 7.76 -15.40
C GLN A 99 -19.16 6.81 -16.57
N THR A 100 -18.09 6.48 -17.29
CA THR A 100 -18.16 5.61 -18.48
C THR A 100 -17.26 4.38 -18.31
N PRO A 101 -17.50 3.30 -19.07
CA PRO A 101 -16.58 2.16 -19.11
C PRO A 101 -15.14 2.55 -19.48
N ASP A 102 -14.97 3.56 -20.34
CA ASP A 102 -13.65 4.01 -20.76
C ASP A 102 -12.89 4.74 -19.66
N ASP A 103 -13.59 5.42 -18.73
CA ASP A 103 -12.97 6.01 -17.55
C ASP A 103 -12.36 4.92 -16.64
N LEU A 104 -13.08 3.80 -16.45
CA LEU A 104 -12.58 2.67 -15.68
C LEU A 104 -11.39 1.99 -16.36
N ARG A 105 -11.47 1.79 -17.67
CA ARG A 105 -10.35 1.23 -18.45
C ARG A 105 -9.13 2.14 -18.41
N ARG A 106 -9.33 3.45 -18.51
CA ARG A 106 -8.26 4.44 -18.40
C ARG A 106 -7.60 4.37 -17.01
N LEU A 107 -8.41 4.36 -15.94
CA LEU A 107 -7.91 4.27 -14.57
C LEU A 107 -6.99 3.05 -14.42
N LEU A 108 -7.44 1.86 -14.80
CA LEU A 108 -6.65 0.62 -14.64
C LEU A 108 -5.40 0.61 -15.51
N ARG A 109 -5.48 1.13 -16.74
CA ARG A 109 -4.31 1.26 -17.60
C ARG A 109 -3.26 2.18 -16.97
N GLU A 110 -3.65 3.38 -16.53
CA GLU A 110 -2.75 4.33 -15.88
C GLU A 110 -2.18 3.78 -14.56
N THR A 111 -2.99 3.04 -13.79
CA THR A 111 -2.51 2.36 -12.58
C THR A 111 -1.44 1.33 -12.92
N ALA A 112 -1.67 0.49 -13.94
CA ALA A 112 -0.70 -0.52 -14.35
C ALA A 112 0.60 0.08 -14.92
N GLU A 113 0.51 1.22 -15.65
CA GLU A 113 1.68 1.98 -16.10
C GLU A 113 2.51 2.50 -14.92
N ASP A 114 1.86 3.05 -13.90
CA ASP A 114 2.52 3.55 -12.69
C ASP A 114 3.17 2.41 -11.89
N GLU A 115 2.49 1.28 -11.75
CA GLU A 115 3.04 0.08 -11.11
C GLU A 115 4.30 -0.43 -11.83
N ALA A 116 4.25 -0.51 -13.17
CA ALA A 116 5.41 -0.91 -13.97
C ALA A 116 6.59 0.06 -13.78
N ALA A 117 6.34 1.37 -13.77
CA ALA A 117 7.35 2.40 -13.57
C ALA A 117 7.99 2.34 -12.17
N GLU A 118 7.28 1.81 -11.18
CA GLU A 118 7.75 1.68 -9.80
C GLU A 118 8.26 0.28 -9.44
N GLY A 119 8.45 -0.60 -10.44
CA GLY A 119 9.00 -1.95 -10.26
C GLY A 119 8.02 -2.97 -9.68
N SER A 120 6.73 -2.64 -9.59
CA SER A 120 5.70 -3.61 -9.24
C SER A 120 5.41 -4.52 -10.43
N GLY A 121 5.63 -5.82 -10.28
CA GLY A 121 5.33 -6.81 -11.32
C GLY A 121 4.05 -7.60 -11.06
N TRP A 122 3.41 -7.36 -9.91
CA TRP A 122 2.11 -7.89 -9.54
C TRP A 122 1.36 -6.89 -8.66
N LEU A 123 0.13 -6.59 -9.06
CA LEU A 123 -0.79 -5.70 -8.34
C LEU A 123 -2.02 -6.49 -7.85
N GLU A 124 -2.45 -6.27 -6.61
CA GLU A 124 -3.77 -6.66 -6.14
C GLU A 124 -4.58 -5.41 -5.81
N ILE A 125 -5.57 -5.11 -6.65
CA ILE A 125 -6.38 -3.91 -6.51
C ILE A 125 -7.72 -4.20 -5.86
N GLN A 126 -8.07 -3.42 -4.83
CA GLN A 126 -9.32 -3.58 -4.07
C GLN A 126 -10.43 -2.72 -4.67
N VAL A 127 -11.57 -3.34 -4.96
CA VAL A 127 -12.76 -2.66 -5.46
C VAL A 127 -14.02 -3.06 -4.70
N ASP A 128 -14.81 -2.07 -4.25
CA ASP A 128 -16.20 -2.26 -3.84
C ASP A 128 -17.11 -1.99 -5.05
N PRO A 129 -17.59 -3.03 -5.77
CA PRO A 129 -18.38 -2.85 -6.97
C PRO A 129 -19.74 -2.19 -6.67
N SER A 130 -20.21 -2.20 -5.43
CA SER A 130 -21.47 -1.56 -5.05
C SER A 130 -21.45 -0.04 -5.21
N GLY A 131 -20.25 0.56 -5.13
CA GLY A 131 -20.05 1.98 -5.38
C GLY A 131 -20.22 2.41 -6.82
N TYR A 132 -20.22 1.46 -7.77
CA TYR A 132 -20.25 1.71 -9.22
C TYR A 132 -21.48 1.07 -9.89
N ALA A 133 -22.13 0.11 -9.24
CA ALA A 133 -23.20 -0.71 -9.82
C ALA A 133 -24.34 0.07 -10.46
N ALA A 134 -24.73 1.20 -9.87
CA ALA A 134 -25.79 2.05 -10.42
C ALA A 134 -25.42 2.67 -11.78
N LYS A 135 -24.13 2.92 -12.03
CA LYS A 135 -23.64 3.52 -13.28
C LYS A 135 -23.40 2.47 -14.37
N PHE A 136 -22.97 1.27 -14.00
CA PHE A 136 -22.53 0.25 -14.94
C PHE A 136 -23.48 -0.96 -15.05
N GLY A 137 -24.76 -0.76 -14.73
CA GLY A 137 -25.80 -1.76 -14.98
C GLY A 137 -25.89 -2.87 -13.95
N GLY A 138 -25.28 -2.73 -12.77
CA GLY A 138 -25.35 -3.68 -11.68
C GLY A 138 -23.99 -4.19 -11.20
N LEU A 139 -24.01 -5.03 -10.16
CA LEU A 139 -22.78 -5.58 -9.57
C LEU A 139 -21.98 -6.45 -10.55
N THR A 140 -22.67 -7.37 -11.24
CA THR A 140 -22.02 -8.31 -12.17
C THR A 140 -21.37 -7.60 -13.36
N PRO A 141 -22.06 -6.72 -14.11
CA PRO A 141 -21.41 -5.97 -15.19
C PRO A 141 -20.25 -5.09 -14.72
N THR A 142 -20.34 -4.55 -13.51
CA THR A 142 -19.24 -3.76 -12.94
C THR A 142 -18.00 -4.62 -12.70
N VAL A 143 -18.16 -5.81 -12.10
CA VAL A 143 -17.03 -6.73 -11.87
C VAL A 143 -16.44 -7.21 -13.20
N GLU A 144 -17.27 -7.58 -14.16
CA GLU A 144 -16.82 -8.02 -15.51
C GLU A 144 -16.02 -6.90 -16.19
N LEU A 145 -16.51 -5.66 -16.15
CA LEU A 145 -15.78 -4.50 -16.70
C LEU A 145 -14.43 -4.28 -16.04
N VAL A 146 -14.36 -4.40 -14.71
CA VAL A 146 -13.08 -4.26 -13.97
C VAL A 146 -12.10 -5.38 -14.33
N LEU A 147 -12.58 -6.62 -14.43
CA LEU A 147 -11.75 -7.77 -14.79
C LEU A 147 -11.21 -7.68 -16.21
N ASP A 148 -12.06 -7.27 -17.16
CA ASP A 148 -11.64 -7.05 -18.56
C ASP A 148 -10.59 -5.94 -18.65
N ALA A 149 -10.84 -4.80 -17.98
CA ALA A 149 -9.91 -3.68 -17.97
C ALA A 149 -8.58 -4.02 -17.26
N ALA A 150 -8.61 -4.83 -16.19
CA ALA A 150 -7.40 -5.32 -15.52
C ALA A 150 -6.57 -6.24 -16.42
N ARG A 151 -7.24 -7.13 -17.16
CA ARG A 151 -6.58 -8.03 -18.13
C ARG A 151 -5.91 -7.26 -19.26
N ASP A 152 -6.64 -6.28 -19.84
CA ASP A 152 -6.12 -5.44 -20.91
C ASP A 152 -4.92 -4.58 -20.44
N ALA A 153 -5.03 -3.97 -19.26
CA ALA A 153 -3.96 -3.17 -18.66
C ALA A 153 -2.72 -4.01 -18.35
N GLY A 154 -2.92 -5.21 -17.80
CA GLY A 154 -1.85 -6.16 -17.53
C GLY A 154 -1.14 -6.62 -18.80
N ALA A 155 -1.88 -6.93 -19.86
CA ALA A 155 -1.33 -7.31 -21.17
C ALA A 155 -0.50 -6.18 -21.79
N ALA A 156 -0.91 -4.92 -21.62
CA ALA A 156 -0.24 -3.76 -22.17
C ALA A 156 1.05 -3.40 -21.44
N THR A 157 1.15 -3.66 -20.13
CA THR A 157 2.27 -3.20 -19.28
C THR A 157 3.20 -4.32 -18.81
N GLY A 158 2.75 -5.58 -18.88
CA GLY A 158 3.46 -6.72 -18.32
C GLY A 158 3.30 -6.88 -16.79
N VAL A 159 2.50 -6.05 -16.14
CA VAL A 159 2.13 -6.17 -14.72
C VAL A 159 0.98 -7.15 -14.59
N GLY A 160 1.12 -8.21 -13.80
CA GLY A 160 0.00 -9.08 -13.46
C GLY A 160 -0.96 -8.36 -12.51
N ILE A 161 -2.28 -8.48 -12.73
CA ILE A 161 -3.28 -7.80 -11.89
C ILE A 161 -4.30 -8.81 -11.37
N GLY A 162 -4.40 -8.93 -10.04
CA GLY A 162 -5.48 -9.60 -9.34
C GLY A 162 -6.47 -8.59 -8.76
N VAL A 163 -7.75 -8.97 -8.70
CA VAL A 163 -8.80 -8.12 -8.14
C VAL A 163 -9.25 -8.69 -6.80
N VAL A 164 -9.26 -7.84 -5.76
CA VAL A 164 -9.87 -8.13 -4.46
C VAL A 164 -11.24 -7.45 -4.41
N ILE A 165 -12.30 -8.24 -4.33
CA ILE A 165 -13.65 -7.69 -4.13
C ILE A 165 -13.82 -7.33 -2.65
N ALA A 166 -13.95 -6.05 -2.35
CA ALA A 166 -14.07 -5.55 -0.98
C ALA A 166 -15.53 -5.24 -0.62
N ALA A 167 -15.98 -5.77 0.52
CA ALA A 167 -17.23 -5.36 1.13
C ALA A 167 -17.02 -4.09 1.96
N ASN A 168 -18.03 -3.23 1.99
CA ASN A 168 -18.04 -2.04 2.83
C ASN A 168 -18.67 -2.37 4.19
N ARG A 169 -17.88 -2.26 5.27
CA ARG A 169 -18.32 -2.61 6.63
C ARG A 169 -19.40 -1.72 7.20
N THR A 170 -19.62 -0.53 6.61
CA THR A 170 -20.72 0.36 7.02
C THR A 170 -22.07 -0.03 6.42
N ARG A 171 -22.10 -1.03 5.52
CA ARG A 171 -23.30 -1.59 4.92
C ARG A 171 -23.75 -2.86 5.67
N HIS A 172 -24.96 -3.31 5.36
CA HIS A 172 -25.50 -4.50 6.01
C HIS A 172 -24.68 -5.77 5.65
N PRO A 173 -24.36 -6.68 6.62
CA PRO A 173 -23.59 -7.88 6.36
C PRO A 173 -24.16 -8.82 5.29
N LEU A 174 -25.45 -8.76 4.99
CA LEU A 174 -26.06 -9.51 3.87
C LEU A 174 -25.57 -9.02 2.51
N ASP A 175 -25.25 -7.73 2.37
CA ASP A 175 -24.67 -7.20 1.12
C ASP A 175 -23.30 -7.81 0.88
N ALA A 176 -22.49 -7.93 1.95
CA ALA A 176 -21.21 -8.61 1.88
C ALA A 176 -21.31 -10.08 1.47
N LYS A 177 -22.36 -10.81 1.92
CA LYS A 177 -22.59 -12.18 1.45
C LYS A 177 -22.95 -12.25 -0.03
N THR A 178 -23.64 -11.25 -0.56
CA THR A 178 -23.94 -11.14 -1.99
C THR A 178 -22.65 -10.89 -2.78
N LEU A 179 -21.80 -9.95 -2.31
CA LEU A 179 -20.50 -9.69 -2.92
C LEU A 179 -19.58 -10.90 -2.86
N ALA A 180 -19.55 -11.63 -1.74
CA ALA A 180 -18.73 -12.84 -1.59
C ALA A 180 -19.14 -13.93 -2.61
N ARG A 181 -20.45 -14.15 -2.83
CA ARG A 181 -20.92 -15.09 -3.87
C ARG A 181 -20.55 -14.64 -5.27
N LEU A 182 -20.62 -13.33 -5.54
CA LEU A 182 -20.20 -12.76 -6.82
C LEU A 182 -18.68 -12.92 -7.00
N ALA A 183 -17.87 -12.63 -5.98
CA ALA A 183 -16.42 -12.81 -6.01
C ALA A 183 -16.03 -14.27 -6.31
N VAL A 184 -16.67 -15.24 -5.65
CA VAL A 184 -16.45 -16.68 -5.88
C VAL A 184 -16.77 -17.10 -7.32
N ARG A 185 -17.74 -16.48 -7.99
CA ARG A 185 -18.05 -16.77 -9.39
C ARG A 185 -16.88 -16.50 -10.33
N TYR A 186 -16.01 -15.56 -9.97
CA TYR A 186 -14.83 -15.16 -10.75
C TYR A 186 -13.51 -15.58 -10.08
N ALA A 187 -13.58 -16.46 -9.07
CA ALA A 187 -12.39 -17.06 -8.48
C ALA A 187 -11.63 -17.87 -9.53
N GLY A 188 -10.32 -17.60 -9.68
CA GLY A 188 -9.51 -18.19 -10.75
C GLY A 188 -9.66 -17.51 -12.12
N ASP A 189 -10.56 -16.53 -12.26
CA ASP A 189 -10.73 -15.68 -13.46
C ASP A 189 -10.50 -14.20 -13.13
N GLY A 190 -9.40 -13.93 -12.42
CA GLY A 190 -8.95 -12.58 -12.06
C GLY A 190 -9.33 -12.11 -10.66
N VAL A 191 -10.35 -12.66 -10.01
CA VAL A 191 -10.62 -12.38 -8.60
C VAL A 191 -9.77 -13.32 -7.73
N VAL A 192 -8.94 -12.72 -6.87
CA VAL A 192 -7.96 -13.42 -6.03
C VAL A 192 -8.28 -13.37 -4.54
N GLY A 193 -9.10 -12.41 -4.09
CA GLY A 193 -9.38 -12.22 -2.68
C GLY A 193 -10.73 -11.57 -2.41
N PHE A 194 -11.12 -11.62 -1.13
CA PHE A 194 -12.28 -10.95 -0.59
C PHE A 194 -11.89 -10.08 0.58
N GLY A 195 -12.21 -8.79 0.52
CA GLY A 195 -11.82 -7.76 1.48
C GLY A 195 -12.98 -7.21 2.30
N LEU A 196 -12.64 -6.45 3.33
CA LEU A 196 -13.56 -5.66 4.14
C LEU A 196 -12.90 -4.29 4.39
N SER A 197 -13.50 -3.22 3.92
CA SER A 197 -12.93 -1.86 3.98
C SER A 197 -13.91 -0.85 4.61
N ASN A 198 -13.53 0.44 4.64
CA ASN A 198 -14.25 1.56 5.19
C ASN A 198 -14.11 1.68 6.73
N ASP A 199 -14.84 2.60 7.37
CA ASP A 199 -14.70 3.01 8.77
C ASP A 199 -14.71 1.83 9.75
N GLU A 200 -13.55 1.49 10.28
CA GLU A 200 -13.32 0.35 11.17
C GLU A 200 -14.17 0.44 12.46
N ARG A 201 -14.58 1.64 12.87
CA ARG A 201 -15.41 1.89 14.06
C ARG A 201 -16.90 1.56 13.84
N ARG A 202 -17.35 1.40 12.59
CA ARG A 202 -18.77 1.30 12.21
C ARG A 202 -19.21 -0.07 11.71
N GLY A 203 -18.48 -1.12 11.93
CA GLY A 203 -18.84 -2.48 11.55
C GLY A 203 -17.77 -3.45 12.01
N ARG A 204 -18.11 -4.27 13.00
CA ARG A 204 -17.18 -5.27 13.54
C ARG A 204 -16.89 -6.33 12.51
N ALA A 205 -15.63 -6.75 12.43
CA ALA A 205 -15.22 -7.84 11.53
C ALA A 205 -16.06 -9.12 11.77
N TYR A 206 -16.40 -9.42 13.02
CA TYR A 206 -17.26 -10.52 13.41
C TYR A 206 -18.59 -10.61 12.62
N ASP A 207 -19.24 -9.49 12.35
CA ASP A 207 -20.52 -9.46 11.64
C ASP A 207 -20.42 -9.98 10.19
N PHE A 208 -19.22 -9.96 9.63
CA PHE A 208 -18.92 -10.36 8.26
C PHE A 208 -18.41 -11.79 8.11
N GLU A 209 -18.25 -12.56 9.20
CA GLU A 209 -17.77 -13.95 9.19
C GLU A 209 -18.44 -14.80 8.12
N GLY A 210 -19.77 -14.68 7.99
CA GLY A 210 -20.52 -15.47 7.02
C GLY A 210 -20.17 -15.16 5.56
N ALA A 211 -19.76 -13.94 5.22
CA ALA A 211 -19.30 -13.56 3.88
C ALA A 211 -17.90 -14.11 3.62
N PHE A 212 -16.98 -13.94 4.57
CA PHE A 212 -15.62 -14.48 4.46
C PHE A 212 -15.58 -16.00 4.37
N ARG A 213 -16.45 -16.69 5.11
CA ARG A 213 -16.60 -18.14 4.99
C ARG A 213 -17.09 -18.59 3.60
N ILE A 214 -17.95 -17.80 2.93
CA ILE A 214 -18.36 -18.06 1.54
C ILE A 214 -17.16 -17.89 0.61
N ALA A 215 -16.42 -16.80 0.73
CA ALA A 215 -15.25 -16.47 -0.09
C ALA A 215 -14.14 -17.54 0.05
N ALA A 216 -13.80 -17.91 1.29
CA ALA A 216 -12.78 -18.93 1.59
C ALA A 216 -13.13 -20.30 1.01
N ARG A 217 -14.42 -20.72 1.06
CA ARG A 217 -14.88 -21.97 0.41
C ARG A 217 -14.76 -21.93 -1.11
N GLY A 218 -14.76 -20.74 -1.69
CA GLY A 218 -14.54 -20.53 -3.12
C GLY A 218 -13.05 -20.40 -3.50
N GLY A 219 -12.13 -20.56 -2.54
CA GLY A 219 -10.69 -20.47 -2.78
C GLY A 219 -10.11 -19.06 -2.83
N LEU A 220 -10.86 -18.04 -2.38
CA LEU A 220 -10.40 -16.67 -2.32
C LEU A 220 -9.65 -16.38 -1.02
N LEU A 221 -8.59 -15.56 -1.11
CA LEU A 221 -7.87 -15.05 0.06
C LEU A 221 -8.78 -14.15 0.90
N SER A 222 -8.62 -14.23 2.23
CA SER A 222 -9.27 -13.37 3.20
C SER A 222 -8.38 -12.16 3.49
N VAL A 223 -8.79 -10.96 3.05
CA VAL A 223 -8.00 -9.71 3.11
C VAL A 223 -8.79 -8.56 3.76
N PRO A 224 -9.20 -8.68 5.03
CA PRO A 224 -9.92 -7.61 5.72
C PRO A 224 -8.99 -6.49 6.19
N HIS A 225 -9.46 -5.24 6.26
CA HIS A 225 -8.80 -4.18 7.00
C HIS A 225 -9.00 -4.39 8.50
N GLY A 226 -7.98 -4.13 9.30
CA GLY A 226 -8.03 -4.17 10.75
C GLY A 226 -6.80 -3.55 11.39
N GLY A 227 -6.97 -2.89 12.54
CA GLY A 227 -5.86 -2.26 13.26
C GLY A 227 -5.30 -1.03 12.57
N GLU A 228 -6.12 -0.31 11.83
CA GLU A 228 -5.87 1.02 11.32
C GLU A 228 -6.39 2.06 12.32
N LEU A 229 -7.70 2.17 12.46
CA LEU A 229 -8.37 3.13 13.34
C LEU A 229 -8.65 2.54 14.74
N LEU A 230 -8.87 1.23 14.83
CA LEU A 230 -9.08 0.52 16.08
C LEU A 230 -7.83 -0.25 16.51
N GLY A 231 -7.76 -0.55 17.82
CA GLY A 231 -6.65 -1.26 18.43
C GLY A 231 -6.57 -2.74 18.09
N PRO A 232 -5.72 -3.49 18.82
CA PRO A 232 -5.42 -4.90 18.54
C PRO A 232 -6.64 -5.83 18.59
N GLY A 233 -7.73 -5.41 19.25
CA GLY A 233 -8.99 -6.16 19.26
C GLY A 233 -9.58 -6.37 17.88
N SER A 234 -9.51 -5.36 16.99
CA SER A 234 -9.96 -5.44 15.61
C SER A 234 -9.07 -6.36 14.78
N VAL A 235 -7.75 -6.26 14.94
CA VAL A 235 -6.79 -7.18 14.31
C VAL A 235 -7.08 -8.63 14.73
N ARG A 236 -7.36 -8.85 16.00
CA ARG A 236 -7.71 -10.17 16.55
C ARG A 236 -8.98 -10.75 15.89
N GLU A 237 -10.02 -9.94 15.72
CA GLU A 237 -11.22 -10.38 15.00
C GLU A 237 -10.93 -10.76 13.55
N CYS A 238 -10.05 -10.05 12.86
CA CYS A 238 -9.61 -10.40 11.51
C CYS A 238 -8.90 -11.77 11.49
N VAL A 239 -7.96 -12.00 12.42
CA VAL A 239 -7.19 -13.24 12.50
C VAL A 239 -8.05 -14.43 12.92
N GLU A 240 -8.87 -14.28 13.97
CA GLU A 240 -9.54 -15.40 14.62
C GLU A 240 -10.90 -15.70 13.99
N THR A 241 -11.66 -14.66 13.61
CA THR A 241 -13.02 -14.82 13.08
C THR A 241 -13.04 -14.87 11.56
N LEU A 242 -12.36 -13.90 10.90
CA LEU A 242 -12.34 -13.85 9.44
C LEU A 242 -11.26 -14.76 8.83
N ARG A 243 -10.37 -15.34 9.68
CA ARG A 243 -9.26 -16.20 9.25
C ARG A 243 -8.45 -15.53 8.16
N ALA A 244 -8.04 -14.29 8.44
CA ALA A 244 -7.31 -13.49 7.48
C ALA A 244 -6.03 -14.18 7.02
N ASP A 245 -5.81 -14.25 5.71
CA ASP A 245 -4.54 -14.59 5.09
C ASP A 245 -3.61 -13.38 5.12
N ARG A 246 -4.20 -12.17 4.94
CA ARG A 246 -3.53 -10.88 5.06
C ARG A 246 -4.47 -9.89 5.73
N ILE A 247 -3.89 -8.86 6.34
CA ILE A 247 -4.65 -7.79 7.01
C ILE A 247 -4.23 -6.45 6.42
N GLY A 248 -5.18 -5.72 5.85
CA GLY A 248 -4.97 -4.32 5.48
C GLY A 248 -4.58 -3.51 6.71
N HIS A 249 -3.46 -2.80 6.64
CA HIS A 249 -2.76 -2.09 7.70
C HIS A 249 -2.20 -3.02 8.79
N GLY A 250 -2.96 -3.40 9.79
CA GLY A 250 -2.53 -4.25 10.90
C GLY A 250 -1.52 -3.59 11.85
N VAL A 251 -1.23 -2.29 11.69
CA VAL A 251 -0.14 -1.59 12.39
C VAL A 251 -0.30 -1.58 13.90
N ARG A 252 -1.52 -1.64 14.41
CA ARG A 252 -1.80 -1.63 15.84
C ARG A 252 -1.67 -3.01 16.51
N ALA A 253 -1.30 -4.06 15.75
CA ALA A 253 -0.94 -5.36 16.30
C ALA A 253 0.24 -5.29 17.29
N VAL A 254 1.16 -4.33 17.11
CA VAL A 254 2.30 -4.10 18.03
C VAL A 254 1.90 -3.73 19.46
N GLU A 255 0.65 -3.32 19.68
CA GLU A 255 0.12 -2.97 21.00
C GLU A 255 -0.20 -4.21 21.86
N ASP A 256 -0.28 -5.40 21.25
CA ASP A 256 -0.52 -6.69 21.92
C ASP A 256 0.51 -7.73 21.44
N PRO A 257 1.61 -7.94 22.21
CA PRO A 257 2.66 -8.88 21.83
C PRO A 257 2.15 -10.31 21.60
N GLY A 258 1.21 -10.79 22.42
CA GLY A 258 0.67 -12.14 22.25
C GLY A 258 -0.24 -12.29 21.01
N LEU A 259 -0.80 -11.19 20.48
CA LEU A 259 -1.46 -11.17 19.19
C LEU A 259 -0.43 -11.16 18.06
N LEU A 260 0.63 -10.37 18.21
CA LEU A 260 1.70 -10.29 17.22
C LEU A 260 2.38 -11.64 17.03
N ASP A 261 2.70 -12.35 18.12
CA ASP A 261 3.24 -13.72 18.06
C ASP A 261 2.31 -14.64 17.26
N ARG A 262 0.99 -14.57 17.48
CA ARG A 262 0.02 -15.38 16.71
C ARG A 262 -0.06 -15.01 15.22
N ILE A 263 0.13 -13.73 14.87
CA ILE A 263 0.19 -13.28 13.48
C ILE A 263 1.41 -13.89 12.79
N VAL A 264 2.57 -13.85 13.47
CA VAL A 264 3.82 -14.46 12.99
C VAL A 264 3.68 -15.99 12.86
N ASP A 265 3.20 -16.67 13.90
CA ASP A 265 3.03 -18.13 13.91
C ASP A 265 2.08 -18.65 12.82
N ARG A 266 1.10 -17.84 12.40
CA ARG A 266 0.13 -18.17 11.35
C ARG A 266 0.52 -17.67 9.98
N ASP A 267 1.66 -16.99 9.86
CA ASP A 267 2.14 -16.35 8.63
C ASP A 267 1.09 -15.40 8.00
N VAL A 268 0.37 -14.64 8.84
CA VAL A 268 -0.58 -13.63 8.37
C VAL A 268 0.20 -12.38 7.98
N ALA A 269 0.17 -12.00 6.70
CA ALA A 269 0.87 -10.82 6.25
C ALA A 269 0.12 -9.52 6.62
N LEU A 270 0.88 -8.48 6.95
CA LEU A 270 0.38 -7.14 7.24
C LEU A 270 0.67 -6.21 6.05
N GLU A 271 -0.39 -5.60 5.48
CA GLU A 271 -0.31 -4.69 4.34
C GLU A 271 -0.15 -3.24 4.86
N VAL A 272 1.09 -2.89 5.23
CA VAL A 272 1.39 -1.63 5.92
C VAL A 272 1.51 -0.48 4.92
N CYS A 273 0.80 0.62 5.20
CA CYS A 273 0.70 1.82 4.35
C CYS A 273 1.22 3.07 5.08
N PRO A 274 2.55 3.30 5.17
CA PRO A 274 3.12 4.36 6.00
C PRO A 274 2.60 5.77 5.68
N ALA A 275 2.51 6.13 4.39
CA ALA A 275 2.03 7.46 3.99
C ALA A 275 0.54 7.66 4.34
N SER A 276 -0.28 6.63 4.17
CA SER A 276 -1.69 6.66 4.55
C SER A 276 -1.87 6.81 6.06
N ASN A 277 -1.12 6.04 6.85
CA ASN A 277 -1.20 6.13 8.32
C ASN A 277 -0.88 7.54 8.83
N VAL A 278 0.07 8.24 8.19
CA VAL A 278 0.35 9.65 8.50
C VAL A 278 -0.79 10.56 7.96
N GLY A 279 -1.19 10.36 6.71
CA GLY A 279 -2.24 11.16 6.07
C GLY A 279 -3.57 11.13 6.83
N LEU A 280 -3.94 9.98 7.39
CA LEU A 280 -5.15 9.82 8.22
C LEU A 280 -4.93 10.24 9.68
N GLY A 281 -3.70 10.52 10.10
CA GLY A 281 -3.37 10.89 11.47
C GLY A 281 -3.33 9.70 12.44
N VAL A 282 -3.23 8.48 11.94
CA VAL A 282 -3.01 7.26 12.74
C VAL A 282 -1.60 7.29 13.37
N ALA A 283 -0.64 7.84 12.63
CA ALA A 283 0.70 8.17 13.10
C ALA A 283 0.96 9.67 12.90
N GLU A 284 1.76 10.28 13.78
CA GLU A 284 2.10 11.70 13.66
C GLU A 284 3.11 11.93 12.52
N THR A 285 4.09 11.05 12.41
CA THR A 285 5.11 11.04 11.35
C THR A 285 5.31 9.63 10.80
N ALA A 286 5.99 9.51 9.67
CA ALA A 286 6.31 8.21 9.09
C ALA A 286 7.21 7.37 10.03
N ALA A 287 8.06 8.00 10.84
CA ALA A 287 8.89 7.33 11.83
C ALA A 287 8.08 6.67 12.97
N ASP A 288 6.87 7.17 13.23
CA ASP A 288 5.98 6.63 14.28
C ASP A 288 5.18 5.40 13.80
N VAL A 289 5.10 5.15 12.49
CA VAL A 289 4.49 3.92 11.96
C VAL A 289 5.37 2.74 12.36
N PRO A 290 4.86 1.70 13.03
CA PRO A 290 5.70 0.70 13.70
C PRO A 290 6.33 -0.35 12.76
N VAL A 291 6.70 0.04 11.53
CA VAL A 291 7.23 -0.89 10.50
C VAL A 291 8.45 -1.64 11.00
N ARG A 292 9.41 -0.92 11.64
CA ARG A 292 10.64 -1.53 12.19
C ARG A 292 10.32 -2.57 13.26
N ARG A 293 9.42 -2.23 14.19
CA ARG A 293 9.01 -3.14 15.28
C ARG A 293 8.32 -4.39 14.76
N LEU A 294 7.44 -4.25 13.76
CA LEU A 294 6.78 -5.38 13.11
C LEU A 294 7.80 -6.28 12.39
N PHE A 295 8.73 -5.69 11.65
CA PHE A 295 9.78 -6.42 10.93
C PHE A 295 10.70 -7.18 11.90
N GLU A 296 11.17 -6.56 12.98
CA GLU A 296 12.02 -7.18 13.99
C GLU A 296 11.32 -8.27 14.79
N ALA A 297 10.00 -8.19 14.94
CA ALA A 297 9.18 -9.25 15.52
C ALA A 297 8.98 -10.45 14.57
N GLY A 298 9.44 -10.37 13.32
CA GLY A 298 9.32 -11.45 12.34
C GLY A 298 7.99 -11.46 11.57
N ALA A 299 7.18 -10.39 11.65
CA ALA A 299 5.95 -10.32 10.88
C ALA A 299 6.24 -10.22 9.37
N THR A 300 5.46 -10.90 8.56
CA THR A 300 5.45 -10.74 7.10
C THR A 300 4.81 -9.40 6.75
N ILE A 301 5.55 -8.51 6.08
CA ILE A 301 5.10 -7.16 5.72
C ILE A 301 5.07 -7.00 4.21
N ALA A 302 3.93 -6.51 3.70
CA ALA A 302 3.81 -5.98 2.35
C ALA A 302 3.55 -4.46 2.46
N LEU A 303 4.44 -3.64 1.91
CA LEU A 303 4.18 -2.20 1.86
C LEU A 303 3.12 -1.91 0.79
N GLY A 304 2.18 -1.03 1.11
CA GLY A 304 1.09 -0.62 0.24
C GLY A 304 0.94 0.90 0.15
N ALA A 305 0.33 1.39 -0.92
CA ALA A 305 0.10 2.81 -1.13
C ALA A 305 -1.30 3.29 -0.70
N ASP A 306 -2.23 2.35 -0.50
CA ASP A 306 -3.61 2.60 -0.10
C ASP A 306 -4.37 3.47 -1.14
N ASP A 307 -4.40 4.78 -0.96
CA ASP A 307 -5.06 5.75 -1.85
C ASP A 307 -4.06 6.84 -2.31
N PRO A 308 -3.16 6.58 -3.27
CA PRO A 308 -2.20 7.56 -3.77
C PRO A 308 -2.82 8.90 -4.18
N LEU A 309 -4.04 8.88 -4.71
CA LEU A 309 -4.80 10.09 -5.05
C LEU A 309 -5.01 11.00 -3.83
N LEU A 310 -5.18 10.43 -2.63
CA LEU A 310 -5.50 11.20 -1.42
C LEU A 310 -4.28 11.43 -0.54
N PHE A 311 -3.26 10.57 -0.62
CA PHE A 311 -2.06 10.66 0.22
C PHE A 311 -0.82 11.14 -0.53
N GLY A 312 -0.90 11.32 -1.85
CA GLY A 312 0.21 11.83 -2.67
C GLY A 312 1.43 10.92 -2.75
N ALA A 313 1.30 9.65 -2.37
CA ALA A 313 2.42 8.71 -2.26
C ALA A 313 2.07 7.35 -2.87
N ARG A 314 2.83 6.93 -3.89
CA ARG A 314 2.73 5.61 -4.53
C ARG A 314 3.66 4.59 -3.86
N LEU A 315 3.75 3.39 -4.41
CA LEU A 315 4.47 2.27 -3.81
C LEU A 315 5.95 2.53 -3.58
N ALA A 316 6.68 3.05 -4.56
CA ALA A 316 8.11 3.34 -4.42
C ALA A 316 8.37 4.32 -3.26
N ARG A 317 7.47 5.30 -3.07
CA ARG A 317 7.56 6.24 -1.95
C ARG A 317 7.44 5.56 -0.59
N GLN A 318 6.69 4.48 -0.45
CA GLN A 318 6.61 3.73 0.81
C GLN A 318 7.95 3.08 1.15
N TYR A 319 8.64 2.50 0.16
CA TYR A 319 9.99 1.96 0.32
C TYR A 319 11.02 3.04 0.67
N GLU A 320 10.92 4.22 0.06
CA GLU A 320 11.77 5.37 0.42
C GLU A 320 11.53 5.84 1.86
N LEU A 321 10.27 5.89 2.31
CA LEU A 321 9.92 6.25 3.68
C LEU A 321 10.55 5.28 4.68
N VAL A 322 10.42 3.97 4.48
CA VAL A 322 11.01 3.01 5.41
C VAL A 322 12.54 3.01 5.35
N ARG A 323 13.15 3.28 4.19
CA ARG A 323 14.59 3.48 4.07
C ARG A 323 15.05 4.72 4.85
N GLY A 324 14.37 5.85 4.68
CA GLY A 324 14.75 7.14 5.26
C GLY A 324 14.43 7.25 6.75
N GLU A 325 13.18 6.96 7.12
CA GLU A 325 12.67 7.21 8.45
C GLU A 325 12.95 6.06 9.44
N HIS A 326 13.03 4.82 8.94
CA HIS A 326 13.25 3.64 9.77
C HIS A 326 14.65 3.03 9.59
N GLY A 327 15.50 3.62 8.73
CA GLY A 327 16.87 3.16 8.53
C GLY A 327 16.99 1.77 7.93
N PHE A 328 16.01 1.32 7.10
CA PHE A 328 16.12 0.04 6.42
C PHE A 328 17.27 0.04 5.43
N SER A 329 18.12 -0.97 5.54
CA SER A 329 19.17 -1.27 4.56
C SER A 329 18.59 -1.79 3.27
N ASP A 330 19.38 -1.76 2.19
CA ASP A 330 18.95 -2.31 0.91
C ASP A 330 18.61 -3.81 0.99
N ALA A 331 19.34 -4.56 1.83
CA ALA A 331 19.03 -5.97 2.10
C ALA A 331 17.67 -6.16 2.79
N GLU A 332 17.32 -5.31 3.73
CA GLU A 332 16.02 -5.35 4.41
C GLU A 332 14.89 -4.90 3.49
N LEU A 333 15.11 -3.89 2.62
CA LEU A 333 14.13 -3.49 1.59
C LEU A 333 13.88 -4.62 0.60
N ALA A 334 14.95 -5.32 0.18
CA ALA A 334 14.81 -6.52 -0.65
C ALA A 334 14.01 -7.63 0.06
N GLU A 335 14.19 -7.78 1.37
CA GLU A 335 13.40 -8.76 2.14
C GLU A 335 11.91 -8.34 2.23
N LEU A 336 11.59 -7.06 2.47
CA LEU A 336 10.21 -6.58 2.38
C LEU A 336 9.59 -6.85 1.00
N ALA A 337 10.36 -6.63 -0.07
CA ALA A 337 9.91 -6.94 -1.42
C ALA A 337 9.68 -8.45 -1.61
N ARG A 338 10.56 -9.32 -1.10
CA ARG A 338 10.35 -10.78 -1.12
C ARG A 338 9.11 -11.19 -0.33
N GLN A 339 8.88 -10.58 0.83
CA GLN A 339 7.70 -10.84 1.64
C GLN A 339 6.43 -10.47 0.89
N SER A 340 6.36 -9.28 0.25
CA SER A 340 5.20 -8.89 -0.57
C SER A 340 4.93 -9.87 -1.73
N ILE A 341 6.00 -10.34 -2.40
CA ILE A 341 5.88 -11.30 -3.50
C ILE A 341 5.37 -12.66 -2.99
N ARG A 342 5.89 -13.15 -1.87
CA ARG A 342 5.49 -14.45 -1.29
C ARG A 342 4.05 -14.42 -0.77
N ALA A 343 3.63 -13.31 -0.15
CA ALA A 343 2.28 -13.13 0.37
C ALA A 343 1.22 -12.87 -0.72
N SER A 344 1.64 -12.64 -1.97
CA SER A 344 0.74 -12.34 -3.09
C SER A 344 0.03 -13.57 -3.63
N ALA A 345 -1.10 -13.34 -4.30
CA ALA A 345 -1.79 -14.34 -5.12
C ALA A 345 -1.19 -14.48 -6.52
N ALA A 346 -0.01 -13.91 -6.77
CA ALA A 346 0.65 -13.99 -8.08
C ALA A 346 0.87 -15.45 -8.50
N PRO A 347 0.69 -15.79 -9.78
CA PRO A 347 1.07 -17.09 -10.33
C PRO A 347 2.55 -17.42 -10.07
N ASP A 348 2.87 -18.71 -9.98
CA ASP A 348 4.21 -19.19 -9.61
C ASP A 348 5.33 -18.69 -10.53
N ASP A 349 5.06 -18.56 -11.82
CA ASP A 349 6.00 -18.05 -12.80
C ASP A 349 6.32 -16.56 -12.57
N ILE A 350 5.30 -15.76 -12.24
CA ILE A 350 5.46 -14.34 -11.87
C ILE A 350 6.24 -14.24 -10.56
N ARG A 351 5.86 -15.00 -9.51
CA ARG A 351 6.58 -15.00 -8.23
C ARG A 351 8.06 -15.33 -8.40
N ARG A 352 8.39 -16.41 -9.16
CA ARG A 352 9.79 -16.79 -9.41
C ARG A 352 10.56 -15.70 -10.15
N ARG A 353 9.96 -15.10 -11.18
CA ARG A 353 10.57 -14.01 -11.94
C ARG A 353 10.88 -12.82 -11.03
N LEU A 354 9.93 -12.38 -10.20
CA LEU A 354 10.10 -11.25 -9.31
C LEU A 354 11.15 -11.53 -8.23
N LEU A 355 11.13 -12.70 -7.59
CA LEU A 355 12.13 -13.08 -6.59
C LEU A 355 13.55 -13.11 -7.17
N SER A 356 13.73 -13.65 -8.35
CA SER A 356 15.02 -13.61 -9.05
C SER A 356 15.46 -12.18 -9.37
N GLY A 357 14.54 -11.32 -9.73
CA GLY A 357 14.82 -9.89 -9.95
C GLY A 357 15.23 -9.14 -8.70
N VAL A 358 14.68 -9.48 -7.53
CA VAL A 358 15.11 -8.92 -6.23
C VAL A 358 16.58 -9.27 -5.94
N ASP A 359 16.98 -10.50 -6.21
CA ASP A 359 18.38 -10.92 -6.02
C ASP A 359 19.33 -10.18 -6.96
N ALA A 360 18.91 -9.96 -8.22
CA ALA A 360 19.67 -9.17 -9.18
C ALA A 360 19.79 -7.69 -8.76
N TRP A 361 18.71 -7.09 -8.23
CA TRP A 361 18.73 -5.70 -7.74
C TRP A 361 19.75 -5.48 -6.62
N LEU A 362 19.90 -6.44 -5.67
CA LEU A 362 20.91 -6.37 -4.61
C LEU A 362 22.35 -6.45 -5.10
N THR A 363 22.59 -7.04 -6.27
CA THR A 363 23.92 -7.23 -6.83
C THR A 363 24.28 -6.15 -7.86
N THR A 364 23.34 -5.29 -8.23
CA THR A 364 23.57 -4.16 -9.14
C THR A 364 24.35 -3.07 -8.41
N PRO A 365 25.55 -2.64 -8.94
CA PRO A 365 26.43 -1.68 -8.29
C PRO A 365 25.87 -0.26 -8.27
#